data_570482cc73d8ad311ffc46f19bd37af3
#
_entry.id   570482cc73d8ad311ffc46f19bd37af3
#
_cell.length_a   1.000
_cell.length_b   1.000
_cell.length_c   1.000
_cell.angle_alpha   90.00
_cell.angle_beta   90.00
_cell.angle_gamma   90.00
#
_symmetry.space_group_name_H-M   'P 1'
#
loop_
_entity.id
_entity.type
_entity.pdbx_description
1 polymer ?
#
loop_
_entity_poly.entity_id
_entity_poly.type
_entity_poly.pdbx_seq_one_letter_code
_entity_poly.pdbx_strand_id
1 'polypeptide(L)'
;MNELENTITQVIEENYIPFEWNDKVKKELQDISLDKNLPRKDLTKVPFITIDGADAKDFDDAVYCSINKKSYCLSVAIADVAEIVKLKTAINDEAFKRGTSIYFPSKVIPMLPEKISNNLCSLVPNEIRNVLVCEINFDFDGELMSYNFLEARIKSHQRTTYNEVEKYLKNNSPSMSRNVKDSIDNLRDLTKKLLLLRNKRQALEINGQEPILKINDAGKVESIGLPSQLFAHQMIEEAMLSANVCAANFMNKHYKFGVYRVHEEPESLKLESLKNFFSVKGYSKSFKKDALGVVEQCLSHAKKQQLNKIFQTVVLQSLKRAEYSTKEVGHFGLQLD
;
A
#
# COMPACT_ATOMS: atom_id res chain seq x y z
N MET A 1 18.02 -29.35 -0.74
CA MET A 1 17.07 -28.36 -1.28
C MET A 1 15.89 -29.12 -1.87
N ASN A 2 14.67 -28.67 -1.62
CA ASN A 2 13.49 -29.26 -2.26
C ASN A 2 13.35 -28.72 -3.71
N GLU A 3 12.45 -29.29 -4.51
CA GLU A 3 12.25 -28.92 -5.92
C GLU A 3 11.93 -27.43 -6.11
N LEU A 4 11.14 -26.84 -5.20
CA LEU A 4 10.80 -25.42 -5.20
C LEU A 4 12.04 -24.53 -4.97
N GLU A 5 12.88 -24.86 -4.00
CA GLU A 5 14.11 -24.13 -3.72
C GLU A 5 15.08 -24.15 -4.90
N ASN A 6 15.20 -25.30 -5.57
CA ASN A 6 16.01 -25.41 -6.77
C ASN A 6 15.47 -24.53 -7.89
N THR A 7 14.15 -24.55 -8.11
CA THR A 7 13.49 -23.71 -9.12
C THR A 7 13.67 -22.21 -8.82
N ILE A 8 13.48 -21.79 -7.55
CA ILE A 8 13.72 -20.41 -7.15
C ILE A 8 15.19 -20.01 -7.38
N THR A 9 16.14 -20.87 -7.04
CA THR A 9 17.57 -20.60 -7.26
C THR A 9 17.86 -20.45 -8.74
N GLN A 10 17.34 -21.33 -9.59
CA GLN A 10 17.48 -21.22 -11.04
C GLN A 10 16.90 -19.89 -11.58
N VAL A 11 15.70 -19.49 -11.15
CA VAL A 11 15.10 -18.22 -11.56
C VAL A 11 15.95 -17.03 -11.13
N ILE A 12 16.53 -17.06 -9.92
CA ILE A 12 17.42 -16.00 -9.42
C ILE A 12 18.66 -15.90 -10.31
N GLU A 13 19.29 -17.02 -10.68
CA GLU A 13 20.49 -17.06 -11.52
C GLU A 13 20.19 -16.62 -12.96
N GLU A 14 19.16 -17.16 -13.58
CA GLU A 14 18.75 -16.85 -14.96
C GLU A 14 18.37 -15.36 -15.15
N ASN A 15 17.83 -14.73 -14.12
CA ASN A 15 17.44 -13.32 -14.17
C ASN A 15 18.47 -12.38 -13.54
N TYR A 16 19.65 -12.88 -13.16
CA TYR A 16 20.72 -12.07 -12.54
C TYR A 16 20.25 -11.29 -11.32
N ILE A 17 19.36 -11.86 -10.51
CA ILE A 17 18.80 -11.19 -9.34
C ILE A 17 19.88 -11.11 -8.24
N PRO A 18 20.24 -9.91 -7.75
CA PRO A 18 21.24 -9.76 -6.70
C PRO A 18 20.67 -10.21 -5.35
N PHE A 19 21.05 -11.39 -4.88
CA PHE A 19 20.54 -11.96 -3.63
C PHE A 19 21.53 -11.88 -2.46
N GLU A 20 22.82 -11.73 -2.72
CA GLU A 20 23.85 -11.57 -1.69
C GLU A 20 24.19 -10.10 -1.44
N TRP A 21 24.57 -9.80 -0.20
CA TRP A 21 25.08 -8.49 0.17
C TRP A 21 26.59 -8.46 0.00
N ASN A 22 27.12 -7.44 -0.69
CA ASN A 22 28.56 -7.26 -0.84
C ASN A 22 29.23 -6.86 0.50
N ASP A 23 30.57 -6.98 0.59
CA ASP A 23 31.30 -6.76 1.84
C ASP A 23 31.24 -5.29 2.32
N LYS A 24 31.06 -4.31 1.42
CA LYS A 24 30.89 -2.91 1.80
C LYS A 24 29.57 -2.70 2.54
N VAL A 25 28.48 -3.28 2.02
CA VAL A 25 27.17 -3.26 2.69
C VAL A 25 27.24 -3.97 4.04
N LYS A 26 27.85 -5.17 4.10
CA LYS A 26 28.04 -5.92 5.36
C LYS A 26 28.78 -5.11 6.42
N LYS A 27 29.82 -4.35 6.00
CA LYS A 27 30.59 -3.49 6.91
C LYS A 27 29.76 -2.32 7.41
N GLU A 28 29.06 -1.59 6.52
CA GLU A 28 28.19 -0.48 6.93
C GLU A 28 27.10 -0.93 7.90
N LEU A 29 26.55 -2.13 7.71
CA LEU A 29 25.53 -2.68 8.60
C LEU A 29 26.00 -2.91 10.04
N GLN A 30 27.31 -3.10 10.28
CA GLN A 30 27.83 -3.27 11.64
C GLN A 30 27.64 -2.02 12.48
N ASP A 31 27.87 -0.85 11.89
CA ASP A 31 27.90 0.44 12.58
C ASP A 31 26.54 1.17 12.55
N ILE A 32 25.57 0.67 11.77
CA ILE A 32 24.29 1.34 11.59
C ILE A 32 23.38 1.21 12.81
N SER A 33 22.86 2.33 13.27
CA SER A 33 21.95 2.42 14.42
C SER A 33 21.03 3.63 14.30
N LEU A 34 19.94 3.63 15.06
CA LEU A 34 19.04 4.78 15.16
C LEU A 34 19.72 5.94 15.93
N ASP A 35 19.67 7.13 15.37
CA ASP A 35 20.06 8.33 16.09
C ASP A 35 18.93 8.78 17.04
N LYS A 36 19.16 8.58 18.35
CA LYS A 36 18.20 8.95 19.39
C LYS A 36 18.19 10.45 19.71
N ASN A 37 19.17 11.21 19.21
CA ASN A 37 19.34 12.63 19.56
C ASN A 37 18.74 13.58 18.53
N LEU A 38 18.20 13.06 17.42
CA LEU A 38 17.55 13.90 16.40
C LEU A 38 16.39 14.71 17.03
N PRO A 39 16.27 16.01 16.72
CA PRO A 39 15.18 16.84 17.19
C PRO A 39 13.89 16.45 16.51
N ARG A 40 13.09 15.60 17.13
CA ARG A 40 11.81 15.10 16.61
C ARG A 40 10.71 15.29 17.62
N LYS A 41 9.47 15.50 17.14
CA LYS A 41 8.28 15.58 18.00
C LYS A 41 8.06 14.23 18.71
N ASP A 42 7.90 14.25 20.01
CA ASP A 42 7.61 13.05 20.78
C ASP A 42 6.10 12.72 20.71
N LEU A 43 5.76 11.66 20.00
CA LEU A 43 4.43 11.08 19.88
C LEU A 43 4.36 9.67 20.47
N THR A 44 5.32 9.28 21.31
CA THR A 44 5.40 7.91 21.87
C THR A 44 4.22 7.54 22.77
N LYS A 45 3.46 8.54 23.25
CA LYS A 45 2.23 8.33 24.04
C LYS A 45 0.97 8.19 23.20
N VAL A 46 1.02 8.57 21.93
CA VAL A 46 -0.10 8.40 21.00
C VAL A 46 -0.21 6.91 20.63
N PRO A 47 -1.39 6.29 20.76
CA PRO A 47 -1.53 4.86 20.58
C PRO A 47 -1.57 4.44 19.09
N PHE A 48 -0.46 4.70 18.38
CA PHE A 48 -0.27 4.18 17.04
C PHE A 48 -0.26 2.65 17.04
N ILE A 49 -0.84 2.06 16.01
CA ILE A 49 -0.88 0.62 15.77
C ILE A 49 -0.45 0.31 14.35
N THR A 50 0.14 -0.86 14.16
CA THR A 50 0.37 -1.44 12.83
C THR A 50 -0.72 -2.45 12.53
N ILE A 51 -1.18 -2.51 11.26
CA ILE A 51 -2.21 -3.45 10.78
C ILE A 51 -1.71 -4.08 9.48
N ASP A 52 -1.21 -5.31 9.56
CA ASP A 52 -0.50 -5.97 8.48
C ASP A 52 -0.91 -7.42 8.29
N GLY A 53 -0.31 -8.09 7.31
CA GLY A 53 -0.41 -9.54 7.16
C GLY A 53 0.18 -10.29 8.36
N ALA A 54 -0.30 -11.51 8.60
CA ALA A 54 0.17 -12.32 9.73
C ALA A 54 1.69 -12.60 9.66
N ASP A 55 2.21 -12.79 8.46
CA ASP A 55 3.60 -13.15 8.19
C ASP A 55 4.53 -11.95 7.98
N ALA A 56 3.99 -10.71 7.99
CA ALA A 56 4.77 -9.49 7.83
C ALA A 56 5.76 -9.31 9.00
N LYS A 57 6.98 -8.84 8.67
CA LYS A 57 8.06 -8.51 9.61
C LYS A 57 8.53 -7.06 9.44
N ASP A 58 8.26 -6.48 8.31
CA ASP A 58 8.59 -5.13 7.87
C ASP A 58 7.34 -4.24 7.99
N PHE A 59 7.14 -3.67 9.19
CA PHE A 59 6.01 -2.78 9.44
C PHE A 59 6.39 -1.36 9.04
N ASP A 60 6.04 -0.97 7.82
CA ASP A 60 6.44 0.32 7.24
C ASP A 60 5.55 1.47 7.68
N ASP A 61 4.30 1.20 8.07
CA ASP A 61 3.32 2.20 8.47
C ASP A 61 2.62 1.87 9.79
N ALA A 62 2.20 2.91 10.47
CA ALA A 62 1.33 2.84 11.64
C ALA A 62 0.28 3.94 11.57
N VAL A 63 -0.91 3.64 12.08
CA VAL A 63 -2.04 4.55 12.03
C VAL A 63 -2.62 4.83 13.40
N TYR A 64 -3.16 6.04 13.55
CA TYR A 64 -3.95 6.44 14.71
C TYR A 64 -5.08 7.34 14.23
N CYS A 65 -6.31 7.06 14.63
CA CYS A 65 -7.46 7.89 14.31
C CYS A 65 -8.21 8.30 15.57
N SER A 66 -8.44 9.59 15.72
CA SER A 66 -9.22 10.17 16.82
C SER A 66 -10.31 11.09 16.28
N ILE A 67 -11.27 11.39 17.14
CA ILE A 67 -12.34 12.36 16.83
C ILE A 67 -12.22 13.53 17.82
N ASN A 68 -12.30 14.72 17.30
CA ASN A 68 -12.51 15.93 18.09
C ASN A 68 -13.93 16.47 17.87
N LYS A 69 -14.26 17.64 18.46
CA LYS A 69 -15.61 18.22 18.34
C LYS A 69 -16.03 18.56 16.90
N LYS A 70 -15.12 18.63 15.94
CA LYS A 70 -15.38 19.14 14.59
C LYS A 70 -14.91 18.22 13.47
N SER A 71 -14.07 17.23 13.75
CA SER A 71 -13.37 16.49 12.71
C SER A 71 -12.88 15.11 13.17
N TYR A 72 -12.66 14.22 12.20
CA TYR A 72 -11.76 13.10 12.36
C TYR A 72 -10.31 13.60 12.22
N CYS A 73 -9.42 13.11 13.09
CA CYS A 73 -8.00 13.38 13.04
C CYS A 73 -7.28 12.04 12.78
N LEU A 74 -6.84 11.84 11.53
CA LEU A 74 -6.07 10.67 11.11
C LEU A 74 -4.59 11.02 11.12
N SER A 75 -3.79 10.23 11.82
CA SER A 75 -2.33 10.30 11.79
C SER A 75 -1.79 9.04 11.13
N VAL A 76 -1.04 9.21 10.04
CA VAL A 76 -0.34 8.15 9.32
C VAL A 76 1.14 8.35 9.52
N ALA A 77 1.78 7.41 10.18
CA ALA A 77 3.21 7.41 10.45
C ALA A 77 3.92 6.43 9.52
N ILE A 78 4.91 6.89 8.79
CA ILE A 78 5.73 6.08 7.87
C ILE A 78 7.15 6.03 8.41
N ALA A 79 7.77 4.85 8.42
CA ALA A 79 9.15 4.65 8.84
C ALA A 79 10.09 5.59 8.06
N ASP A 80 10.94 6.33 8.77
CA ASP A 80 11.89 7.24 8.15
C ASP A 80 13.15 6.50 7.66
N VAL A 81 12.99 5.80 6.53
CA VAL A 81 14.08 5.02 5.90
C VAL A 81 15.25 5.92 5.50
N ALA A 82 14.98 7.17 5.09
CA ALA A 82 16.01 8.11 4.65
C ALA A 82 16.93 8.57 5.81
N GLU A 83 16.49 8.43 7.06
CA GLU A 83 17.36 8.63 8.22
C GLU A 83 18.47 7.58 8.30
N ILE A 84 18.15 6.34 7.93
CA ILE A 84 19.06 5.20 8.02
C ILE A 84 19.88 5.04 6.75
N VAL A 85 19.21 5.06 5.61
CA VAL A 85 19.83 4.85 4.30
C VAL A 85 20.22 6.20 3.70
N LYS A 86 21.47 6.61 3.95
CA LYS A 86 21.99 7.90 3.50
C LYS A 86 22.50 7.82 2.06
N LEU A 87 22.37 8.92 1.33
CA LEU A 87 22.95 9.06 -0.01
C LEU A 87 24.47 8.79 0.01
N LYS A 88 24.98 8.17 -1.05
CA LYS A 88 26.41 7.84 -1.24
C LYS A 88 26.96 6.80 -0.27
N THR A 89 26.10 5.99 0.36
CA THR A 89 26.49 4.82 1.14
C THR A 89 26.43 3.56 0.29
N ALA A 90 27.13 2.50 0.67
CA ALA A 90 27.07 1.23 -0.06
C ALA A 90 25.68 0.59 0.02
N ILE A 91 24.96 0.80 1.13
CA ILE A 91 23.56 0.35 1.30
C ILE A 91 22.66 1.08 0.30
N ASN A 92 22.80 2.41 0.16
CA ASN A 92 22.02 3.18 -0.81
C ASN A 92 22.28 2.73 -2.25
N ASP A 93 23.56 2.55 -2.61
CA ASP A 93 23.95 2.14 -3.95
C ASP A 93 23.44 0.74 -4.30
N GLU A 94 23.46 -0.17 -3.33
CA GLU A 94 22.90 -1.52 -3.49
C GLU A 94 21.39 -1.50 -3.59
N ALA A 95 20.69 -0.73 -2.74
CA ALA A 95 19.25 -0.56 -2.79
C ALA A 95 18.78 0.03 -4.14
N PHE A 96 19.54 0.99 -4.66
CA PHE A 96 19.28 1.58 -5.99
C PHE A 96 19.40 0.53 -7.12
N LYS A 97 20.39 -0.35 -7.06
CA LYS A 97 20.55 -1.44 -8.03
C LYS A 97 19.41 -2.45 -7.97
N ARG A 98 18.99 -2.79 -6.75
CA ARG A 98 17.89 -3.76 -6.55
C ARG A 98 16.55 -3.17 -6.98
N GLY A 99 16.31 -1.88 -6.69
CA GLY A 99 15.12 -1.13 -7.06
C GLY A 99 13.83 -1.53 -6.33
N THR A 100 13.70 -2.80 -5.95
CA THR A 100 12.53 -3.35 -5.24
C THR A 100 12.90 -4.61 -4.47
N SER A 101 12.07 -5.01 -3.53
CA SER A 101 12.09 -6.36 -2.97
C SER A 101 11.40 -7.35 -3.92
N ILE A 102 11.85 -8.59 -3.95
CA ILE A 102 11.29 -9.66 -4.78
C ILE A 102 10.77 -10.77 -3.88
N TYR A 103 9.49 -11.10 -4.06
CA TYR A 103 8.78 -12.07 -3.23
C TYR A 103 8.58 -13.37 -3.99
N PHE A 104 9.24 -14.44 -3.55
CA PHE A 104 8.98 -15.81 -3.97
C PHE A 104 8.05 -16.50 -2.95
N PRO A 105 7.40 -17.60 -3.30
CA PRO A 105 6.48 -18.28 -2.39
C PRO A 105 7.05 -18.69 -1.03
N SER A 106 8.36 -18.95 -0.96
CA SER A 106 9.06 -19.37 0.29
C SER A 106 10.25 -18.49 0.66
N LYS A 107 10.56 -17.46 -0.13
CA LYS A 107 11.78 -16.66 0.05
C LYS A 107 11.54 -15.22 -0.39
N VAL A 108 12.07 -14.29 0.37
CA VAL A 108 12.10 -12.86 0.00
C VAL A 108 13.55 -12.46 -0.28
N ILE A 109 13.78 -11.74 -1.38
CA ILE A 109 15.02 -11.02 -1.66
C ILE A 109 14.75 -9.55 -1.41
N PRO A 110 15.13 -9.02 -0.24
CA PRO A 110 14.77 -7.67 0.14
C PRO A 110 15.62 -6.63 -0.59
N MET A 111 15.02 -5.45 -0.87
CA MET A 111 15.73 -4.29 -1.40
C MET A 111 16.72 -3.73 -0.38
N LEU A 112 16.37 -3.74 0.88
CA LEU A 112 17.19 -3.32 2.01
C LEU A 112 17.55 -4.50 2.90
N PRO A 113 18.74 -4.52 3.52
CA PRO A 113 19.11 -5.57 4.47
C PRO A 113 18.10 -5.72 5.60
N GLU A 114 17.83 -6.95 6.02
CA GLU A 114 16.82 -7.26 7.06
C GLU A 114 17.06 -6.55 8.40
N LYS A 115 18.32 -6.24 8.76
CA LYS A 115 18.63 -5.40 9.93
C LYS A 115 17.97 -4.02 9.83
N ILE A 116 17.76 -3.53 8.61
CA ILE A 116 17.09 -2.25 8.35
C ILE A 116 15.59 -2.47 8.21
N SER A 117 15.16 -3.27 7.22
CA SER A 117 13.74 -3.42 6.88
C SER A 117 12.92 -4.06 8.00
N ASN A 118 13.45 -5.12 8.65
CA ASN A 118 12.69 -5.88 9.63
C ASN A 118 12.97 -5.44 11.08
N ASN A 119 13.92 -4.50 11.30
CA ASN A 119 14.28 -4.04 12.63
C ASN A 119 14.32 -2.51 12.73
N LEU A 120 15.41 -1.84 12.24
CA LEU A 120 15.62 -0.42 12.51
C LEU A 120 14.51 0.47 11.94
N CYS A 121 13.98 0.14 10.75
CA CYS A 121 12.87 0.85 10.14
C CYS A 121 11.50 0.22 10.46
N SER A 122 11.44 -1.03 10.87
CA SER A 122 10.17 -1.68 11.19
C SER A 122 9.55 -1.11 12.47
N LEU A 123 8.28 -0.70 12.40
CA LEU A 123 7.51 -0.12 13.50
C LEU A 123 7.04 -1.20 14.47
N VAL A 124 7.98 -2.01 14.96
CA VAL A 124 7.70 -3.13 15.86
C VAL A 124 7.08 -2.65 17.19
N PRO A 125 6.22 -3.46 17.83
CA PRO A 125 5.53 -3.07 19.06
C PRO A 125 6.49 -2.71 20.19
N ASN A 126 6.14 -1.68 20.94
CA ASN A 126 6.85 -1.20 22.13
C ASN A 126 8.25 -0.64 21.91
N GLU A 127 8.71 -0.56 20.66
CA GLU A 127 9.99 0.07 20.31
C GLU A 127 9.77 1.49 19.81
N ILE A 128 10.70 2.38 20.14
CA ILE A 128 10.68 3.76 19.62
C ILE A 128 11.31 3.76 18.25
N ARG A 129 10.60 4.37 17.29
CA ARG A 129 11.05 4.52 15.90
C ARG A 129 10.89 5.95 15.43
N ASN A 130 11.83 6.38 14.59
CA ASN A 130 11.77 7.65 13.88
C ASN A 130 10.88 7.51 12.65
N VAL A 131 9.97 8.45 12.47
CA VAL A 131 8.94 8.42 11.44
C VAL A 131 8.69 9.79 10.83
N LEU A 132 8.14 9.79 9.62
CA LEU A 132 7.43 10.92 9.05
C LEU A 132 5.94 10.71 9.31
N VAL A 133 5.28 11.68 9.93
CA VAL A 133 3.85 11.61 10.23
C VAL A 133 3.10 12.61 9.37
N CYS A 134 2.05 12.13 8.70
CA CYS A 134 1.02 12.96 8.10
C CYS A 134 -0.18 13.03 9.07
N GLU A 135 -0.41 14.20 9.67
CA GLU A 135 -1.61 14.49 10.45
C GLU A 135 -2.67 15.09 9.53
N ILE A 136 -3.82 14.43 9.39
CA ILE A 136 -4.86 14.79 8.43
C ILE A 136 -6.16 15.03 9.19
N ASN A 137 -6.81 16.18 8.96
CA ASN A 137 -8.12 16.49 9.51
C ASN A 137 -9.18 16.39 8.41
N PHE A 138 -10.19 15.57 8.66
CA PHE A 138 -11.36 15.43 7.81
C PHE A 138 -12.60 15.91 8.56
N ASP A 139 -13.53 16.53 7.86
CA ASP A 139 -14.85 16.77 8.44
C ASP A 139 -15.62 15.45 8.64
N PHE A 140 -16.86 15.55 9.17
CA PHE A 140 -17.68 14.35 9.41
C PHE A 140 -18.28 13.73 8.15
N ASP A 141 -18.12 14.35 6.99
CA ASP A 141 -18.47 13.80 5.69
C ASP A 141 -17.28 13.16 4.98
N GLY A 142 -16.07 13.29 5.55
CA GLY A 142 -14.83 12.73 5.03
C GLY A 142 -14.07 13.65 4.07
N GLU A 143 -14.50 14.90 3.94
CA GLU A 143 -13.81 15.89 3.12
C GLU A 143 -12.55 16.41 3.83
N LEU A 144 -11.45 16.54 3.07
CA LEU A 144 -10.17 17.00 3.58
C LEU A 144 -10.23 18.47 4.00
N MET A 145 -9.99 18.76 5.28
CA MET A 145 -9.95 20.12 5.82
C MET A 145 -8.53 20.70 5.86
N SER A 146 -7.59 19.92 6.36
CA SER A 146 -6.19 20.35 6.51
C SER A 146 -5.28 19.15 6.73
N TYR A 147 -4.00 19.33 6.44
CA TYR A 147 -2.97 18.34 6.75
C TYR A 147 -1.67 19.03 7.15
N ASN A 148 -0.83 18.27 7.86
CA ASN A 148 0.50 18.72 8.27
C ASN A 148 1.48 17.52 8.27
N PHE A 149 2.73 17.76 7.86
CA PHE A 149 3.80 16.78 7.93
C PHE A 149 4.77 17.16 9.03
N LEU A 150 5.22 16.16 9.78
CA LEU A 150 6.20 16.35 10.84
C LEU A 150 7.10 15.14 10.99
N GLU A 151 8.33 15.40 11.36
CA GLU A 151 9.27 14.39 11.82
C GLU A 151 8.99 14.09 13.29
N ALA A 152 8.76 12.82 13.60
CA ALA A 152 8.38 12.41 14.94
C ALA A 152 9.07 11.12 15.39
N ARG A 153 8.96 10.86 16.69
CA ARG A 153 9.20 9.56 17.29
C ARG A 153 7.89 8.98 17.76
N ILE A 154 7.61 7.77 17.36
CA ILE A 154 6.45 7.02 17.83
C ILE A 154 6.87 5.74 18.53
N LYS A 155 5.94 5.15 19.23
CA LYS A 155 5.99 3.77 19.70
C LYS A 155 4.72 3.09 19.23
N SER A 156 4.83 2.02 18.43
CA SER A 156 3.67 1.19 18.14
C SER A 156 3.18 0.53 19.43
N HIS A 157 1.95 0.81 19.82
CA HIS A 157 1.36 0.29 21.05
C HIS A 157 0.88 -1.14 20.90
N GLN A 158 0.56 -1.54 19.68
CA GLN A 158 0.13 -2.90 19.37
C GLN A 158 0.35 -3.20 17.88
N ARG A 159 0.91 -4.38 17.60
CA ARG A 159 0.79 -5.00 16.29
C ARG A 159 -0.56 -5.70 16.20
N THR A 160 -1.32 -5.45 15.15
CA THR A 160 -2.53 -6.17 14.83
C THR A 160 -2.43 -6.72 13.40
N THR A 161 -3.20 -7.77 13.12
CA THR A 161 -3.33 -8.30 11.76
C THR A 161 -4.66 -7.88 11.15
N TYR A 162 -4.73 -7.84 9.81
CA TYR A 162 -6.01 -7.61 9.11
C TYR A 162 -7.11 -8.53 9.61
N ASN A 163 -6.81 -9.80 9.87
CA ASN A 163 -7.77 -10.77 10.38
C ASN A 163 -8.24 -10.46 11.81
N GLU A 164 -7.36 -9.97 12.69
CA GLU A 164 -7.73 -9.58 14.06
C GLU A 164 -8.62 -8.34 14.07
N VAL A 165 -8.28 -7.34 13.25
CA VAL A 165 -9.13 -6.15 13.10
C VAL A 165 -10.49 -6.52 12.52
N GLU A 166 -10.53 -7.35 11.48
CA GLU A 166 -11.80 -7.85 10.92
C GLU A 166 -12.65 -8.63 11.93
N LYS A 167 -12.01 -9.47 12.75
CA LYS A 167 -12.71 -10.17 13.87
C LYS A 167 -13.27 -9.17 14.89
N TYR A 168 -12.48 -8.17 15.27
CA TYR A 168 -12.95 -7.11 16.16
C TYR A 168 -14.16 -6.39 15.60
N LEU A 169 -14.13 -5.99 14.35
CA LEU A 169 -15.23 -5.30 13.68
C LEU A 169 -16.52 -6.14 13.60
N LYS A 170 -16.39 -7.47 13.64
CA LYS A 170 -17.52 -8.44 13.68
C LYS A 170 -17.92 -8.84 15.10
N ASN A 171 -17.54 -8.07 16.12
CA ASN A 171 -17.85 -8.33 17.55
C ASN A 171 -17.19 -9.59 18.15
N ASN A 172 -16.17 -10.16 17.51
CA ASN A 172 -15.38 -11.28 18.03
C ASN A 172 -14.10 -10.72 18.68
N SER A 173 -14.19 -10.26 19.93
CA SER A 173 -13.15 -9.46 20.60
C SER A 173 -11.77 -10.12 20.70
N PRO A 174 -10.77 -9.72 19.92
CA PRO A 174 -9.37 -9.94 20.31
C PRO A 174 -8.99 -9.06 21.52
N SER A 175 -7.94 -9.45 22.25
CA SER A 175 -7.42 -8.68 23.36
C SER A 175 -6.75 -7.40 22.85
N MET A 176 -7.48 -6.29 22.87
CA MET A 176 -7.01 -4.95 22.49
C MET A 176 -7.31 -3.96 23.61
N SER A 177 -6.39 -3.01 23.82
CA SER A 177 -6.63 -1.93 24.78
C SER A 177 -7.77 -1.01 24.31
N ARG A 178 -8.40 -0.30 25.26
CA ARG A 178 -9.50 0.61 24.95
C ARG A 178 -9.10 1.67 23.90
N ASN A 179 -7.93 2.30 24.08
CA ASN A 179 -7.47 3.35 23.18
C ASN A 179 -7.24 2.83 21.75
N VAL A 180 -6.77 1.58 21.61
CA VAL A 180 -6.62 0.92 20.32
C VAL A 180 -7.99 0.67 19.67
N LYS A 181 -8.94 0.15 20.45
CA LYS A 181 -10.33 -0.06 19.97
C LYS A 181 -10.97 1.23 19.50
N ASP A 182 -10.88 2.30 20.30
CA ASP A 182 -11.41 3.62 19.96
C ASP A 182 -10.79 4.15 18.65
N SER A 183 -9.49 3.96 18.45
CA SER A 183 -8.81 4.34 17.21
C SER A 183 -9.29 3.53 15.99
N ILE A 184 -9.46 2.21 16.15
CA ILE A 184 -9.98 1.34 15.06
C ILE A 184 -11.42 1.71 14.71
N ASP A 185 -12.27 1.99 15.70
CA ASP A 185 -13.66 2.39 15.47
C ASP A 185 -13.75 3.73 14.73
N ASN A 186 -12.94 4.71 15.14
CA ASN A 186 -12.86 6.00 14.45
C ASN A 186 -12.36 5.83 13.01
N LEU A 187 -11.31 5.03 12.79
CA LEU A 187 -10.77 4.76 11.46
C LEU A 187 -11.80 4.02 10.59
N ARG A 188 -12.53 3.04 11.14
CA ARG A 188 -13.64 2.37 10.46
C ARG A 188 -14.67 3.37 9.94
N ASP A 189 -15.10 4.29 10.81
CA ASP A 189 -16.18 5.22 10.45
C ASP A 189 -15.70 6.29 9.46
N LEU A 190 -14.47 6.76 9.59
CA LEU A 190 -13.82 7.61 8.58
C LEU A 190 -13.69 6.86 7.24
N THR A 191 -13.21 5.62 7.24
CA THR A 191 -13.05 4.82 6.02
C THR A 191 -14.37 4.69 5.25
N LYS A 192 -15.49 4.47 5.93
CA LYS A 192 -16.80 4.44 5.27
C LYS A 192 -17.11 5.74 4.52
N LYS A 193 -16.74 6.89 5.09
CA LYS A 193 -16.91 8.19 4.44
C LYS A 193 -16.00 8.34 3.23
N LEU A 194 -14.73 7.99 3.38
CA LEU A 194 -13.76 8.04 2.27
C LEU A 194 -14.17 7.14 1.10
N LEU A 195 -14.66 5.94 1.37
CA LEU A 195 -15.19 5.04 0.34
C LEU A 195 -16.43 5.61 -0.37
N LEU A 196 -17.32 6.31 0.34
CA LEU A 196 -18.45 7.01 -0.29
C LEU A 196 -17.96 8.12 -1.24
N LEU A 197 -16.95 8.90 -0.82
CA LEU A 197 -16.36 9.93 -1.66
C LEU A 197 -15.61 9.33 -2.87
N ARG A 198 -14.90 8.22 -2.67
CA ARG A 198 -14.25 7.44 -3.75
C ARG A 198 -15.28 7.00 -4.79
N ASN A 199 -16.42 6.47 -4.36
CA ASN A 199 -17.51 6.08 -5.25
C ASN A 199 -18.13 7.30 -5.96
N LYS A 200 -18.30 8.42 -5.27
CA LYS A 200 -18.84 9.66 -5.83
C LYS A 200 -17.95 10.25 -6.94
N ARG A 201 -16.61 10.16 -6.81
CA ARG A 201 -15.68 10.56 -7.86
C ARG A 201 -15.48 9.51 -8.95
N GLN A 202 -16.18 8.38 -8.89
CA GLN A 202 -16.15 7.30 -9.88
C GLN A 202 -14.76 6.65 -10.04
N ALA A 203 -14.01 6.50 -8.95
CA ALA A 203 -12.78 5.74 -8.96
C ALA A 203 -13.04 4.29 -9.39
N LEU A 204 -12.20 3.74 -10.26
CA LEU A 204 -12.38 2.40 -10.80
C LEU A 204 -12.16 1.34 -9.73
N GLU A 205 -13.13 0.46 -9.53
CA GLU A 205 -12.98 -0.74 -8.71
C GLU A 205 -12.55 -1.91 -9.57
N ILE A 206 -11.27 -2.18 -9.58
CA ILE A 206 -10.70 -3.31 -10.31
C ILE A 206 -10.14 -4.30 -9.29
N ASN A 207 -10.87 -5.37 -9.04
CA ASN A 207 -10.49 -6.41 -8.09
C ASN A 207 -9.55 -7.43 -8.74
N GLY A 208 -8.27 -7.08 -8.89
CA GLY A 208 -7.21 -8.02 -9.20
C GLY A 208 -6.91 -8.86 -7.95
N GLN A 209 -7.31 -10.12 -7.94
CA GLN A 209 -6.94 -11.04 -6.86
C GLN A 209 -5.73 -11.85 -7.30
N GLU A 210 -4.58 -11.63 -6.65
CA GLU A 210 -3.43 -12.50 -6.81
C GLU A 210 -3.66 -13.80 -6.06
N PRO A 211 -3.44 -14.98 -6.71
CA PRO A 211 -3.62 -16.26 -6.03
C PRO A 211 -2.56 -16.45 -4.93
N ILE A 212 -3.01 -16.92 -3.78
CA ILE A 212 -2.14 -17.33 -2.69
C ILE A 212 -1.83 -18.81 -2.86
N LEU A 213 -0.54 -19.14 -2.97
CA LEU A 213 -0.06 -20.52 -3.00
C LEU A 213 0.19 -21.00 -1.56
N LYS A 214 -0.50 -22.03 -1.14
CA LYS A 214 -0.17 -22.74 0.09
C LYS A 214 0.79 -23.87 -0.25
N ILE A 215 1.98 -23.81 0.31
CA ILE A 215 3.07 -24.76 0.06
C ILE A 215 3.28 -25.57 1.34
N ASN A 216 3.41 -26.89 1.22
CA ASN A 216 3.71 -27.79 2.33
C ASN A 216 5.20 -27.83 2.63
N ASP A 217 5.58 -28.50 3.74
CA ASP A 217 6.98 -28.62 4.19
C ASP A 217 7.89 -29.33 3.17
N ALA A 218 7.32 -30.09 2.24
CA ALA A 218 8.05 -30.73 1.15
C ALA A 218 8.26 -29.81 -0.08
N GLY A 219 7.80 -28.54 -0.01
CA GLY A 219 7.91 -27.57 -1.11
C GLY A 219 6.91 -27.79 -2.25
N LYS A 220 5.85 -28.58 -2.04
CA LYS A 220 4.80 -28.82 -3.05
C LYS A 220 3.60 -27.92 -2.78
N VAL A 221 2.98 -27.43 -3.87
CA VAL A 221 1.73 -26.67 -3.79
C VAL A 221 0.61 -27.58 -3.25
N GLU A 222 0.13 -27.28 -2.07
CA GLU A 222 -0.97 -27.96 -1.41
C GLU A 222 -2.34 -27.44 -1.89
N SER A 223 -2.45 -26.13 -2.02
CA SER A 223 -3.66 -25.49 -2.52
C SER A 223 -3.36 -24.13 -3.15
N ILE A 224 -4.25 -23.71 -4.04
CA ILE A 224 -4.26 -22.37 -4.62
C ILE A 224 -5.56 -21.69 -4.16
N GLY A 225 -5.42 -20.63 -3.39
CA GLY A 225 -6.55 -19.86 -2.87
C GLY A 225 -6.61 -18.46 -3.47
N LEU A 226 -7.77 -17.83 -3.38
CA LEU A 226 -7.91 -16.40 -3.63
C LEU A 226 -8.08 -15.70 -2.28
N PRO A 227 -7.31 -14.64 -2.00
CA PRO A 227 -7.47 -13.89 -0.77
C PRO A 227 -8.83 -13.21 -0.75
N SER A 228 -9.51 -13.23 0.38
CA SER A 228 -10.69 -12.39 0.59
C SER A 228 -10.22 -10.98 0.92
N GLN A 229 -10.71 -9.97 0.21
CA GLN A 229 -10.49 -8.59 0.59
C GLN A 229 -11.33 -8.28 1.83
N LEU A 230 -10.66 -8.09 2.96
CA LEU A 230 -11.29 -7.72 4.22
C LEU A 230 -11.53 -6.21 4.26
N PHE A 231 -12.50 -5.75 5.06
CA PHE A 231 -12.70 -4.32 5.27
C PHE A 231 -11.48 -3.67 5.94
N ALA A 232 -10.77 -4.41 6.79
CA ALA A 232 -9.51 -3.96 7.39
C ALA A 232 -8.44 -3.60 6.35
N HIS A 233 -8.38 -4.27 5.18
CA HIS A 233 -7.48 -3.86 4.09
C HIS A 233 -7.89 -2.50 3.51
N GLN A 234 -9.20 -2.28 3.31
CA GLN A 234 -9.70 -0.99 2.82
C GLN A 234 -9.42 0.16 3.80
N MET A 235 -9.45 -0.11 5.11
CA MET A 235 -9.12 0.90 6.12
C MET A 235 -7.68 1.41 5.96
N ILE A 236 -6.73 0.51 5.78
CA ILE A 236 -5.33 0.90 5.58
C ILE A 236 -5.12 1.50 4.18
N GLU A 237 -5.74 0.93 3.14
CA GLU A 237 -5.69 1.49 1.78
C GLU A 237 -6.14 2.95 1.76
N GLU A 238 -7.29 3.28 2.33
CA GLU A 238 -7.80 4.64 2.35
C GLU A 238 -6.95 5.58 3.22
N ALA A 239 -6.40 5.09 4.33
CA ALA A 239 -5.46 5.86 5.15
C ALA A 239 -4.18 6.21 4.36
N MET A 240 -3.59 5.24 3.67
CA MET A 240 -2.39 5.43 2.84
C MET A 240 -2.68 6.33 1.64
N LEU A 241 -3.79 6.12 0.93
CA LEU A 241 -4.21 6.99 -0.18
C LEU A 241 -4.36 8.44 0.28
N SER A 242 -4.99 8.66 1.43
CA SER A 242 -5.16 10.00 2.00
C SER A 242 -3.80 10.66 2.31
N ALA A 243 -2.88 9.94 2.94
CA ALA A 243 -1.53 10.44 3.22
C ALA A 243 -0.74 10.72 1.94
N ASN A 244 -0.84 9.84 0.92
CA ASN A 244 -0.15 10.01 -0.35
C ASN A 244 -0.68 11.20 -1.15
N VAL A 245 -2.00 11.45 -1.16
CA VAL A 245 -2.60 12.65 -1.77
C VAL A 245 -2.10 13.91 -1.05
N CYS A 246 -2.07 13.91 0.29
CA CYS A 246 -1.51 15.03 1.05
C CYS A 246 -0.02 15.25 0.73
N ALA A 247 0.76 14.18 0.58
CA ALA A 247 2.17 14.26 0.23
C ALA A 247 2.38 14.83 -1.18
N ALA A 248 1.60 14.37 -2.17
CA ALA A 248 1.65 14.91 -3.53
C ALA A 248 1.34 16.42 -3.54
N ASN A 249 0.25 16.82 -2.88
CA ASN A 249 -0.12 18.23 -2.74
C ASN A 249 0.95 19.06 -2.01
N PHE A 250 1.58 18.51 -0.98
CA PHE A 250 2.66 19.16 -0.26
C PHE A 250 3.88 19.37 -1.15
N MET A 251 4.31 18.35 -1.89
CA MET A 251 5.45 18.42 -2.80
C MET A 251 5.20 19.42 -3.94
N ASN A 252 4.02 19.37 -4.55
CA ASN A 252 3.64 20.29 -5.61
C ASN A 252 3.62 21.75 -5.12
N LYS A 253 3.06 22.00 -3.96
CA LYS A 253 2.97 23.34 -3.37
C LYS A 253 4.32 23.93 -2.99
N HIS A 254 5.21 23.13 -2.41
CA HIS A 254 6.46 23.64 -1.81
C HIS A 254 7.69 23.49 -2.71
N TYR A 255 7.76 22.47 -3.56
CA TYR A 255 8.95 22.12 -4.33
C TYR A 255 8.74 22.13 -5.84
N LYS A 256 7.49 22.16 -6.31
CA LYS A 256 7.12 22.08 -7.74
C LYS A 256 7.66 20.85 -8.48
N PHE A 257 8.14 19.87 -7.75
CA PHE A 257 8.51 18.55 -8.26
C PHE A 257 8.37 17.53 -7.12
N GLY A 258 8.16 16.29 -7.49
CA GLY A 258 7.99 15.17 -6.55
C GLY A 258 8.16 13.85 -7.27
N VAL A 259 7.93 12.78 -6.54
CA VAL A 259 7.77 11.45 -7.13
C VAL A 259 6.30 11.07 -6.98
N TYR A 260 5.59 11.06 -8.10
CA TYR A 260 4.15 10.81 -8.15
C TYR A 260 3.88 9.41 -8.68
N ARG A 261 2.89 8.74 -8.14
CA ARG A 261 2.34 7.51 -8.73
C ARG A 261 1.25 7.92 -9.70
N VAL A 262 1.58 7.97 -10.98
CA VAL A 262 0.69 8.45 -12.04
C VAL A 262 0.02 7.30 -12.78
N HIS A 263 -1.17 7.55 -13.29
CA HIS A 263 -1.91 6.62 -14.13
C HIS A 263 -2.63 7.39 -15.23
N GLU A 264 -2.04 7.39 -16.41
CA GLU A 264 -2.62 8.10 -17.55
C GLU A 264 -3.89 7.40 -18.09
N GLU A 265 -4.67 8.13 -18.87
CA GLU A 265 -5.82 7.58 -19.60
C GLU A 265 -5.39 6.47 -20.57
N PRO A 266 -6.29 5.51 -20.85
CA PRO A 266 -6.04 4.48 -21.86
C PRO A 266 -5.94 5.10 -23.26
N GLU A 267 -5.10 4.50 -24.10
CA GLU A 267 -4.93 4.91 -25.49
C GLU A 267 -6.21 4.70 -26.30
N SER A 268 -6.49 5.61 -27.23
CA SER A 268 -7.70 5.57 -28.07
C SER A 268 -7.88 4.23 -28.79
N LEU A 269 -6.82 3.64 -29.33
CA LEU A 269 -6.86 2.34 -30.01
C LEU A 269 -7.23 1.20 -29.05
N LYS A 270 -6.75 1.26 -27.81
CA LYS A 270 -7.10 0.28 -26.76
C LYS A 270 -8.56 0.41 -26.36
N LEU A 271 -9.08 1.64 -26.24
CA LEU A 271 -10.49 1.88 -25.96
C LEU A 271 -11.41 1.40 -27.09
N GLU A 272 -11.04 1.60 -28.36
CA GLU A 272 -11.80 1.08 -29.50
C GLU A 272 -11.82 -0.44 -29.52
N SER A 273 -10.67 -1.07 -29.29
CA SER A 273 -10.58 -2.53 -29.18
C SER A 273 -11.46 -3.06 -28.04
N LEU A 274 -11.49 -2.36 -26.90
CA LEU A 274 -12.33 -2.68 -25.76
C LEU A 274 -13.83 -2.57 -26.12
N LYS A 275 -14.26 -1.48 -26.74
CA LYS A 275 -15.64 -1.30 -27.22
C LYS A 275 -16.07 -2.42 -28.17
N ASN A 276 -15.21 -2.74 -29.13
CA ASN A 276 -15.48 -3.81 -30.11
C ASN A 276 -15.63 -5.17 -29.42
N PHE A 277 -14.72 -5.51 -28.50
CA PHE A 277 -14.81 -6.74 -27.73
C PHE A 277 -16.14 -6.86 -26.99
N PHE A 278 -16.53 -5.82 -26.25
CA PHE A 278 -17.77 -5.83 -25.47
C PHE A 278 -19.02 -5.84 -26.37
N SER A 279 -19.00 -5.16 -27.51
CA SER A 279 -20.09 -5.20 -28.48
C SER A 279 -20.30 -6.62 -29.03
N VAL A 280 -19.23 -7.32 -29.41
CA VAL A 280 -19.28 -8.72 -29.85
C VAL A 280 -19.77 -9.65 -28.74
N LYS A 281 -19.48 -9.34 -27.48
CA LYS A 281 -19.90 -10.10 -26.30
C LYS A 281 -21.25 -9.70 -25.72
N GLY A 282 -22.08 -8.99 -26.49
CA GLY A 282 -23.49 -8.73 -26.16
C GLY A 282 -23.75 -7.41 -25.44
N TYR A 283 -22.78 -6.51 -25.39
CA TYR A 283 -23.06 -5.14 -24.92
C TYR A 283 -23.79 -4.37 -26.04
N SER A 284 -25.06 -4.09 -25.83
CA SER A 284 -25.95 -3.52 -26.86
C SER A 284 -26.22 -2.02 -26.72
N LYS A 285 -25.67 -1.37 -25.63
CA LYS A 285 -25.87 0.05 -25.38
C LYS A 285 -24.80 0.89 -26.08
N SER A 286 -25.11 2.15 -26.37
CA SER A 286 -24.11 3.10 -26.86
C SER A 286 -23.06 3.38 -25.77
N PHE A 287 -21.80 3.41 -26.17
CA PHE A 287 -20.71 3.78 -25.27
C PHE A 287 -20.70 5.29 -25.01
N LYS A 288 -20.30 5.67 -23.81
CA LYS A 288 -19.99 7.06 -23.46
C LYS A 288 -18.84 7.56 -24.34
N LYS A 289 -18.67 8.88 -24.43
CA LYS A 289 -17.63 9.50 -25.27
C LYS A 289 -16.27 9.53 -24.57
N ASP A 290 -16.26 9.72 -23.26
CA ASP A 290 -15.10 9.80 -22.40
C ASP A 290 -14.55 8.41 -22.04
N ALA A 291 -13.24 8.32 -21.83
CA ALA A 291 -12.55 7.09 -21.50
C ALA A 291 -13.07 6.43 -20.23
N LEU A 292 -13.28 7.24 -19.16
CA LEU A 292 -13.78 6.77 -17.87
C LEU A 292 -15.14 6.10 -18.04
N GLY A 293 -16.07 6.78 -18.70
CA GLY A 293 -17.41 6.26 -18.91
C GLY A 293 -17.46 4.97 -19.73
N VAL A 294 -16.57 4.82 -20.71
CA VAL A 294 -16.43 3.57 -21.47
C VAL A 294 -15.96 2.44 -20.52
N VAL A 295 -14.91 2.69 -19.75
CA VAL A 295 -14.35 1.68 -18.83
C VAL A 295 -15.37 1.27 -17.76
N GLU A 296 -16.10 2.24 -17.18
CA GLU A 296 -17.17 1.96 -16.22
C GLU A 296 -18.30 1.10 -16.80
N GLN A 297 -18.74 1.42 -18.03
CA GLN A 297 -19.77 0.66 -18.73
C GLN A 297 -19.31 -0.79 -18.95
N CYS A 298 -18.05 -0.97 -19.38
CA CYS A 298 -17.45 -2.30 -19.58
C CYS A 298 -17.34 -3.07 -18.26
N LEU A 299 -16.85 -2.44 -17.16
CA LEU A 299 -16.76 -3.06 -15.83
C LEU A 299 -18.15 -3.43 -15.29
N SER A 300 -19.14 -2.54 -15.43
CA SER A 300 -20.51 -2.80 -15.01
C SER A 300 -21.14 -3.96 -15.77
N HIS A 301 -20.86 -4.08 -17.07
CA HIS A 301 -21.28 -5.22 -17.87
C HIS A 301 -20.57 -6.50 -17.45
N ALA A 302 -19.25 -6.43 -17.25
CA ALA A 302 -18.44 -7.56 -16.80
C ALA A 302 -18.94 -8.17 -15.49
N LYS A 303 -19.29 -7.35 -14.50
CA LYS A 303 -19.84 -7.80 -13.20
C LYS A 303 -21.09 -8.69 -13.34
N LYS A 304 -21.82 -8.58 -14.44
CA LYS A 304 -23.07 -9.35 -14.71
C LYS A 304 -22.83 -10.63 -15.50
N GLN A 305 -21.63 -10.87 -16.00
CA GLN A 305 -21.29 -12.03 -16.81
C GLN A 305 -20.85 -13.22 -15.96
N GLN A 306 -21.13 -14.45 -16.40
CA GLN A 306 -20.65 -15.67 -15.73
C GLN A 306 -19.12 -15.73 -15.66
N LEU A 307 -18.41 -15.25 -16.71
CA LEU A 307 -16.96 -15.18 -16.80
C LEU A 307 -16.44 -13.78 -16.43
N ASN A 308 -16.98 -13.15 -15.40
CA ASN A 308 -16.68 -11.78 -15.01
C ASN A 308 -15.18 -11.48 -14.87
N LYS A 309 -14.38 -12.43 -14.39
CA LYS A 309 -12.92 -12.26 -14.24
C LYS A 309 -12.22 -12.09 -15.59
N ILE A 310 -12.61 -12.84 -16.62
CA ILE A 310 -12.04 -12.72 -17.97
C ILE A 310 -12.37 -11.33 -18.52
N PHE A 311 -13.63 -10.89 -18.40
CA PHE A 311 -14.04 -9.55 -18.85
C PHE A 311 -13.30 -8.44 -18.12
N GLN A 312 -13.11 -8.57 -16.81
CA GLN A 312 -12.30 -7.62 -16.02
C GLN A 312 -10.83 -7.60 -16.45
N THR A 313 -10.26 -8.77 -16.77
CA THR A 313 -8.89 -8.86 -17.30
C THR A 313 -8.74 -8.13 -18.61
N VAL A 314 -9.72 -8.24 -19.53
CA VAL A 314 -9.70 -7.51 -20.79
C VAL A 314 -9.76 -6.00 -20.57
N VAL A 315 -10.59 -5.55 -19.61
CA VAL A 315 -10.60 -4.13 -19.21
C VAL A 315 -9.24 -3.70 -18.68
N LEU A 316 -8.67 -4.46 -17.74
CA LEU A 316 -7.34 -4.18 -17.19
C LEU A 316 -6.25 -4.06 -18.25
N GLN A 317 -6.25 -4.96 -19.24
CA GLN A 317 -5.28 -4.94 -20.34
C GLN A 317 -5.45 -3.75 -21.29
N SER A 318 -6.61 -3.11 -21.29
CA SER A 318 -6.86 -1.90 -22.06
C SER A 318 -6.36 -0.63 -21.37
N LEU A 319 -6.15 -0.67 -20.06
CA LEU A 319 -5.64 0.46 -19.29
C LEU A 319 -4.10 0.55 -19.41
N LYS A 320 -3.57 1.74 -19.24
CA LYS A 320 -2.14 1.92 -19.01
C LYS A 320 -1.75 1.36 -17.63
N ARG A 321 -0.48 1.12 -17.42
CA ARG A 321 0.02 0.77 -16.08
C ARG A 321 0.32 2.05 -15.31
N ALA A 322 -0.01 2.04 -14.02
CA ALA A 322 0.47 3.10 -13.15
C ALA A 322 2.00 3.02 -13.01
N GLU A 323 2.66 4.16 -13.05
CA GLU A 323 4.12 4.27 -12.97
C GLU A 323 4.56 5.40 -12.04
N TYR A 324 5.84 5.45 -11.70
CA TYR A 324 6.42 6.59 -11.01
C TYR A 324 6.90 7.64 -12.01
N SER A 325 6.56 8.91 -11.74
CA SER A 325 6.93 10.05 -12.58
C SER A 325 7.28 11.24 -11.72
N THR A 326 8.16 12.09 -12.23
CA THR A 326 8.43 13.43 -11.65
C THR A 326 7.44 14.48 -12.14
N LYS A 327 6.58 14.13 -13.11
CA LYS A 327 5.50 14.98 -13.62
C LYS A 327 4.18 14.52 -13.03
N GLU A 328 3.42 15.45 -12.50
CA GLU A 328 2.07 15.24 -12.03
C GLU A 328 1.13 15.23 -13.26
N VAL A 329 0.54 14.09 -13.56
CA VAL A 329 -0.42 13.92 -14.65
C VAL A 329 -1.73 13.27 -14.17
N GLY A 330 -1.91 13.19 -12.86
CA GLY A 330 -3.08 12.61 -12.23
C GLY A 330 -3.07 11.07 -12.18
N HIS A 331 -4.17 10.52 -11.70
CA HIS A 331 -4.34 9.08 -11.56
C HIS A 331 -5.72 8.62 -12.07
N PHE A 332 -5.80 8.24 -13.35
CA PHE A 332 -7.04 7.84 -14.03
C PHE A 332 -7.87 6.82 -13.23
N GLY A 333 -7.24 5.74 -12.73
CA GLY A 333 -7.96 4.71 -11.99
C GLY A 333 -8.55 5.16 -10.65
N LEU A 334 -7.93 6.14 -9.99
CA LEU A 334 -8.40 6.70 -8.71
C LEU A 334 -9.24 7.96 -8.90
N GLN A 335 -9.30 8.51 -10.12
CA GLN A 335 -9.95 9.80 -10.44
C GLN A 335 -9.41 10.91 -9.52
N LEU A 336 -8.09 11.02 -9.51
CA LEU A 336 -7.34 12.06 -8.80
C LEU A 336 -6.55 12.87 -9.84
N ASP A 337 -6.56 14.20 -9.64
CA ASP A 337 -5.82 15.16 -10.48
C ASP A 337 -4.32 15.17 -10.16
#